data_cf8182055b58a8e63cff59f4541f29f8
#
_entry.id   cf8182055b58a8e63cff59f4541f29f8
#
_cell.length_a   1.000
_cell.length_b   1.000
_cell.length_c   1.000
_cell.angle_alpha   90.00
_cell.angle_beta   90.00
_cell.angle_gamma   90.00
#
_symmetry.space_group_name_H-M   'P 1'
#
loop_
_entity.id
_entity.type
_entity.pdbx_description
1 polymer ?
#
loop_
_entity_poly.entity_id
_entity_poly.type
_entity_poly.pdbx_seq_one_letter_code
_entity_poly.pdbx_strand_id
1 'polypeptide(L)'
;MKYKLTVGVHTYCHDGNITVYDHNTNTLKYLKFERITGYKSQAHNDLSSWVKYLNHLGYDMGDITNLAIVDAGGIYGIEFPYKHLTPIFVDHHLCHHHSLMGTTNYNSLIVDSVGSNFDSVTIYKKNQPKLKLNAYQHSCLGRDLDKLWMQWFTTKKDDDLYVKRYDTFGENLDFAGHTMALHAFGENYSHLLDIPKYKKYENKKGKLVWQPNTFENLLNFKKKMDNEDESFVSNSFVTSLHYYWYKKLKGHLNNNFSKHEKIGISGGVGHNIILNTMLKEDFPNLTPSPHCGDEGLSLGAVIFLLGGEFYKRFRLKQSMKDIKQHDENFGYANQHTIKRIAKYLDEGKIVMWGQGWGELGPRALGYRSILFNPTVPNAKQILNDKIKKRIWFRPYGASVAIDDFKDYFDLNYESPWMLYQARVKDAWKYGTITHADGTCRIQTVDDKNPSFFKLLKEFRKITGSSVLINTSMNLPGKPIVGTKKQAKIMFDNSEADVLVMGDEIHTKLL
;
A
#
# COMPACT_ATOMS: atom_id res chain seq x y z
N MET A 1 12.50 29.59 -20.58
CA MET A 1 11.20 29.19 -21.17
C MET A 1 10.24 28.98 -20.03
N LYS A 2 9.04 29.53 -20.11
CA LYS A 2 8.00 29.31 -19.10
C LYS A 2 7.51 27.86 -19.27
N TYR A 3 7.50 27.07 -18.19
CA TYR A 3 6.97 25.71 -18.21
C TYR A 3 5.45 25.76 -18.50
N LYS A 4 4.93 24.67 -19.03
CA LYS A 4 3.49 24.47 -19.23
C LYS A 4 3.11 23.21 -18.49
N LEU A 5 2.46 23.36 -17.32
CA LEU A 5 2.24 22.29 -16.39
C LEU A 5 0.76 21.92 -16.24
N THR A 6 0.48 20.63 -16.16
CA THR A 6 -0.75 20.10 -15.56
C THR A 6 -0.41 19.51 -14.20
N VAL A 7 -1.08 20.00 -13.15
CA VAL A 7 -0.80 19.63 -11.76
C VAL A 7 -2.03 18.99 -11.12
N GLY A 8 -1.82 17.88 -10.44
CA GLY A 8 -2.82 17.23 -9.59
C GLY A 8 -2.37 17.26 -8.14
N VAL A 9 -3.29 17.54 -7.23
CA VAL A 9 -3.00 17.66 -5.79
C VAL A 9 -4.02 16.88 -4.96
N HIS A 10 -3.52 16.08 -4.04
CA HIS A 10 -4.28 15.52 -2.93
C HIS A 10 -3.69 16.05 -1.62
N THR A 11 -4.46 16.80 -0.83
CA THR A 11 -3.96 17.48 0.38
C THR A 11 -4.81 17.26 1.62
N TYR A 12 -5.99 16.65 1.49
CA TYR A 12 -6.92 16.42 2.59
C TYR A 12 -6.86 14.99 3.13
N CYS A 13 -7.35 14.79 4.34
CA CYS A 13 -7.42 13.54 5.08
C CYS A 13 -6.05 12.96 5.42
N HIS A 14 -5.44 12.17 4.54
CA HIS A 14 -4.16 11.52 4.74
C HIS A 14 -3.44 11.30 3.40
N ASP A 15 -2.18 10.87 3.48
CA ASP A 15 -1.37 10.49 2.33
C ASP A 15 -1.25 11.58 1.24
N GLY A 16 -1.15 12.85 1.68
CA GLY A 16 -1.03 14.00 0.77
C GLY A 16 0.08 13.82 -0.26
N ASN A 17 -0.24 14.18 -1.52
CA ASN A 17 0.68 14.00 -2.64
C ASN A 17 0.40 14.99 -3.77
N ILE A 18 1.41 15.20 -4.62
CA ILE A 18 1.36 16.04 -5.81
C ILE A 18 1.92 15.29 -7.01
N THR A 19 1.29 15.49 -8.15
CA THR A 19 1.76 15.01 -9.45
C THR A 19 1.83 16.17 -10.42
N VAL A 20 2.94 16.27 -11.15
CA VAL A 20 3.19 17.31 -12.15
C VAL A 20 3.51 16.66 -13.48
N TYR A 21 2.75 16.99 -14.51
CA TYR A 21 3.08 16.69 -15.89
C TYR A 21 3.60 17.93 -16.60
N ASP A 22 4.84 17.89 -17.04
CA ASP A 22 5.50 18.95 -17.81
C ASP A 22 5.32 18.68 -19.30
N HIS A 23 4.52 19.53 -19.96
CA HIS A 23 4.22 19.42 -21.38
C HIS A 23 5.42 19.69 -22.28
N ASN A 24 6.43 20.45 -21.81
CA ASN A 24 7.61 20.78 -22.61
C ASN A 24 8.56 19.58 -22.72
N THR A 25 8.70 18.83 -21.63
CA THR A 25 9.62 17.68 -21.56
C THR A 25 8.89 16.34 -21.69
N ASN A 26 7.56 16.32 -21.67
CA ASN A 26 6.73 15.11 -21.61
C ASN A 26 7.10 14.22 -20.40
N THR A 27 7.44 14.83 -19.27
CA THR A 27 7.82 14.10 -18.06
C THR A 27 6.72 14.21 -17.01
N LEU A 28 6.58 13.12 -16.23
CA LEU A 28 5.69 13.07 -15.09
C LEU A 28 6.53 12.94 -13.83
N LYS A 29 6.34 13.87 -12.89
CA LYS A 29 6.94 13.83 -11.57
C LYS A 29 5.86 13.62 -10.51
N TYR A 30 6.13 12.76 -9.55
CA TYR A 30 5.25 12.45 -8.44
C TYR A 30 5.98 12.60 -7.10
N LEU A 31 5.33 13.16 -6.09
CA LEU A 31 5.90 13.35 -4.76
C LEU A 31 4.84 13.17 -3.66
N LYS A 32 5.09 12.25 -2.72
CA LYS A 32 4.31 12.09 -1.50
C LYS A 32 4.87 13.01 -0.42
N PHE A 33 4.03 13.77 0.28
CA PHE A 33 4.45 14.79 1.23
C PHE A 33 5.24 14.23 2.40
N GLU A 34 4.87 13.06 2.90
CA GLU A 34 5.56 12.38 4.00
C GLU A 34 7.04 12.11 3.72
N ARG A 35 7.43 11.93 2.44
CA ARG A 35 8.83 11.67 2.05
C ARG A 35 9.76 12.84 2.34
N ILE A 36 9.21 14.05 2.32
CA ILE A 36 9.96 15.30 2.61
C ILE A 36 9.83 15.68 4.07
N THR A 37 8.61 15.59 4.62
CA THR A 37 8.35 16.07 6.00
C THR A 37 8.81 15.11 7.08
N GLY A 38 8.89 13.79 6.79
CA GLY A 38 9.17 12.76 7.78
C GLY A 38 8.00 12.44 8.72
N TYR A 39 6.78 12.94 8.40
CA TYR A 39 5.55 12.64 9.14
C TYR A 39 4.69 11.67 8.33
N LYS A 40 4.46 10.49 8.89
CA LYS A 40 3.70 9.41 8.23
C LYS A 40 2.29 9.86 7.87
N SER A 41 1.85 9.47 6.67
CA SER A 41 0.53 9.80 6.11
C SER A 41 0.19 11.30 6.12
N GLN A 42 1.21 12.15 6.02
CA GLN A 42 1.08 13.61 6.06
C GLN A 42 0.04 14.11 5.07
N ALA A 43 -0.93 14.87 5.58
CA ALA A 43 -1.80 15.76 4.83
C ALA A 43 -1.78 17.16 5.49
N HIS A 44 -2.23 18.17 4.78
CA HIS A 44 -2.21 19.54 5.30
C HIS A 44 -3.60 20.08 5.64
N ASN A 45 -4.66 19.49 5.10
CA ASN A 45 -6.05 19.93 5.26
C ASN A 45 -6.28 21.40 4.89
N ASP A 46 -5.50 21.88 3.92
CA ASP A 46 -5.60 23.23 3.34
C ASP A 46 -5.33 23.19 1.84
N LEU A 47 -5.66 24.29 1.15
CA LEU A 47 -5.53 24.44 -0.31
C LEU A 47 -4.27 25.24 -0.72
N SER A 48 -3.31 25.44 0.16
CA SER A 48 -2.12 26.27 -0.10
C SER A 48 -0.79 25.56 0.15
N SER A 49 -0.70 24.73 1.18
CA SER A 49 0.57 24.12 1.63
C SER A 49 1.25 23.20 0.60
N TRP A 50 0.55 22.78 -0.45
CA TRP A 50 1.10 21.94 -1.52
C TRP A 50 2.13 22.68 -2.41
N VAL A 51 2.11 24.02 -2.44
CA VAL A 51 3.00 24.84 -3.28
C VAL A 51 4.48 24.60 -2.95
N LYS A 52 4.84 24.37 -1.68
CA LYS A 52 6.21 24.04 -1.30
C LYS A 52 6.73 22.74 -1.93
N TYR A 53 5.85 21.78 -2.22
CA TYR A 53 6.22 20.52 -2.88
C TYR A 53 6.33 20.69 -4.39
N LEU A 54 5.53 21.60 -4.99
CA LEU A 54 5.71 22.03 -6.37
C LEU A 54 7.12 22.63 -6.56
N ASN A 55 7.50 23.56 -5.66
CA ASN A 55 8.83 24.17 -5.66
C ASN A 55 9.95 23.15 -5.46
N HIS A 56 9.74 22.15 -4.59
CA HIS A 56 10.69 21.04 -4.41
C HIS A 56 10.91 20.24 -5.71
N LEU A 57 9.87 20.09 -6.53
CA LEU A 57 9.97 19.45 -7.85
C LEU A 57 10.65 20.33 -8.91
N GLY A 58 11.01 21.57 -8.56
CA GLY A 58 11.70 22.54 -9.43
C GLY A 58 10.77 23.37 -10.31
N TYR A 59 9.51 23.58 -9.89
CA TYR A 59 8.51 24.35 -10.62
C TYR A 59 7.87 25.43 -9.77
N ASP A 60 7.32 26.46 -10.44
CA ASP A 60 6.62 27.57 -9.80
C ASP A 60 5.13 27.60 -10.15
N MET A 61 4.34 28.26 -9.31
CA MET A 61 2.89 28.43 -9.50
C MET A 61 2.54 29.09 -10.86
N GLY A 62 3.39 30.03 -11.32
CA GLY A 62 3.21 30.72 -12.58
C GLY A 62 3.36 29.86 -13.84
N ASP A 63 3.85 28.64 -13.69
CA ASP A 63 4.00 27.66 -14.76
C ASP A 63 2.75 26.79 -14.96
N ILE A 64 1.80 26.82 -14.01
CA ILE A 64 0.62 25.96 -14.03
C ILE A 64 -0.38 26.47 -15.08
N THR A 65 -0.77 25.60 -15.98
CA THR A 65 -1.84 25.83 -16.96
C THR A 65 -3.14 25.12 -16.61
N ASN A 66 -3.05 23.94 -15.98
CA ASN A 66 -4.21 23.18 -15.53
C ASN A 66 -3.94 22.67 -14.11
N LEU A 67 -4.93 22.81 -13.23
CA LEU A 67 -4.86 22.34 -11.85
C LEU A 67 -6.07 21.48 -11.53
N ALA A 68 -5.81 20.26 -11.03
CA ALA A 68 -6.83 19.41 -10.43
C ALA A 68 -6.58 19.26 -8.93
N ILE A 69 -7.64 19.32 -8.16
CA ILE A 69 -7.64 19.03 -6.73
C ILE A 69 -8.57 17.86 -6.48
N VAL A 70 -8.08 16.85 -5.75
CA VAL A 70 -8.89 15.69 -5.40
C VAL A 70 -9.96 16.10 -4.40
N ASP A 71 -11.22 15.80 -4.71
CA ASP A 71 -12.33 16.00 -3.79
C ASP A 71 -12.38 14.87 -2.75
N ALA A 72 -11.99 15.19 -1.54
CA ALA A 72 -11.97 14.26 -0.41
C ALA A 72 -13.22 14.37 0.50
N GLY A 73 -14.33 14.91 -0.03
CA GLY A 73 -15.62 14.96 0.69
C GLY A 73 -15.73 16.02 1.79
N GLY A 74 -14.83 17.00 1.82
CA GLY A 74 -14.80 18.06 2.83
C GLY A 74 -14.38 19.44 2.31
N ILE A 75 -14.13 19.54 1.01
CA ILE A 75 -13.54 20.75 0.38
C ILE A 75 -14.61 21.72 -0.13
N TYR A 76 -15.86 21.29 -0.20
CA TYR A 76 -16.94 22.11 -0.69
C TYR A 76 -17.13 23.38 0.15
N GLY A 77 -17.06 24.55 -0.50
CA GLY A 77 -17.20 25.85 0.14
C GLY A 77 -15.91 26.45 0.71
N ILE A 78 -14.77 25.80 0.56
CA ILE A 78 -13.47 26.38 0.90
C ILE A 78 -13.01 27.25 -0.28
N GLU A 79 -12.76 28.54 -0.02
CA GLU A 79 -12.25 29.47 -1.04
C GLU A 79 -10.83 29.06 -1.43
N PHE A 80 -10.61 28.95 -2.76
CA PHE A 80 -9.28 28.66 -3.28
C PHE A 80 -8.40 29.92 -3.22
N PRO A 81 -7.23 29.88 -2.55
CA PRO A 81 -6.48 31.09 -2.22
C PRO A 81 -5.81 31.79 -3.41
N TYR A 82 -5.72 31.14 -4.57
CA TYR A 82 -4.97 31.65 -5.73
C TYR A 82 -5.91 32.10 -6.86
N LYS A 83 -6.28 33.39 -6.90
CA LYS A 83 -7.28 33.94 -7.84
C LYS A 83 -6.94 33.82 -9.33
N HIS A 84 -5.66 33.60 -9.67
CA HIS A 84 -5.20 33.44 -11.05
C HIS A 84 -5.31 32.02 -11.58
N LEU A 85 -5.69 31.07 -10.74
CA LEU A 85 -5.89 29.66 -11.08
C LEU A 85 -7.33 29.25 -10.77
N THR A 86 -7.94 28.51 -11.68
CA THR A 86 -9.26 27.91 -11.46
C THR A 86 -9.07 26.39 -11.38
N PRO A 87 -9.09 25.79 -10.17
CA PRO A 87 -8.91 24.35 -10.03
C PRO A 87 -10.17 23.59 -10.47
N ILE A 88 -9.96 22.41 -11.02
CA ILE A 88 -11.02 21.42 -11.24
C ILE A 88 -10.98 20.45 -10.07
N PHE A 89 -12.10 20.33 -9.34
CA PHE A 89 -12.26 19.33 -8.29
C PHE A 89 -12.67 18.01 -8.91
N VAL A 90 -11.91 16.95 -8.62
CA VAL A 90 -12.09 15.63 -9.23
C VAL A 90 -12.52 14.62 -8.16
N ASP A 91 -13.58 13.88 -8.44
CA ASP A 91 -14.12 12.83 -7.55
C ASP A 91 -13.04 11.84 -7.14
N HIS A 92 -13.01 11.46 -5.86
CA HIS A 92 -12.03 10.59 -5.24
C HIS A 92 -11.92 9.22 -5.94
N HIS A 93 -13.05 8.53 -6.16
CA HIS A 93 -13.06 7.24 -6.85
C HIS A 93 -12.68 7.36 -8.32
N LEU A 94 -12.99 8.49 -8.96
CA LEU A 94 -12.56 8.77 -10.31
C LEU A 94 -11.04 8.97 -10.39
N CYS A 95 -10.44 9.61 -9.37
CA CYS A 95 -8.97 9.68 -9.26
C CYS A 95 -8.34 8.30 -9.10
N HIS A 96 -8.89 7.45 -8.24
CA HIS A 96 -8.44 6.05 -8.13
C HIS A 96 -8.55 5.29 -9.45
N HIS A 97 -9.65 5.47 -10.19
CA HIS A 97 -9.84 4.85 -11.50
C HIS A 97 -8.76 5.30 -12.51
N HIS A 98 -8.54 6.60 -12.61
CA HIS A 98 -7.55 7.13 -13.54
C HIS A 98 -6.10 6.84 -13.12
N SER A 99 -5.80 6.66 -11.83
CA SER A 99 -4.46 6.27 -11.36
C SER A 99 -4.02 4.89 -11.85
N LEU A 100 -4.96 4.01 -12.21
CA LEU A 100 -4.73 2.64 -12.73
C LEU A 100 -4.19 2.58 -14.17
N MET A 101 -3.97 3.70 -14.78
CA MET A 101 -3.57 3.80 -16.18
C MET A 101 -2.29 3.06 -16.52
N GLY A 102 -2.37 2.33 -17.63
CA GLY A 102 -1.31 1.45 -18.08
C GLY A 102 -1.40 0.01 -17.51
N THR A 103 -2.19 -0.23 -16.47
CA THR A 103 -2.44 -1.58 -15.93
C THR A 103 -3.68 -2.23 -16.49
N THR A 104 -4.66 -1.44 -16.98
CA THR A 104 -5.96 -1.94 -17.44
C THR A 104 -6.48 -1.26 -18.70
N ASN A 105 -7.38 -1.94 -19.42
CA ASN A 105 -8.09 -1.37 -20.56
C ASN A 105 -9.37 -0.64 -20.11
N TYR A 106 -9.23 0.39 -19.24
CA TYR A 106 -10.32 1.25 -18.79
C TYR A 106 -11.43 0.58 -17.96
N ASN A 107 -11.13 -0.60 -17.38
CA ASN A 107 -12.02 -1.26 -16.43
C ASN A 107 -11.37 -1.26 -15.06
N SER A 108 -12.14 -0.95 -14.01
CA SER A 108 -11.62 -1.02 -12.65
C SER A 108 -12.67 -1.38 -11.61
N LEU A 109 -12.18 -1.96 -10.53
CA LEU A 109 -12.85 -2.12 -9.26
C LEU A 109 -12.17 -1.18 -8.26
N ILE A 110 -12.88 -0.16 -7.82
CA ILE A 110 -12.43 0.73 -6.74
C ILE A 110 -13.11 0.28 -5.47
N VAL A 111 -12.29 -0.05 -4.44
CA VAL A 111 -12.79 -0.44 -3.12
C VAL A 111 -12.05 0.37 -2.08
N ASP A 112 -12.78 1.28 -1.45
CA ASP A 112 -12.20 2.20 -0.48
C ASP A 112 -13.03 2.27 0.81
N SER A 113 -12.51 2.96 1.84
CA SER A 113 -13.28 3.18 3.05
C SER A 113 -14.41 4.17 2.82
N VAL A 114 -14.14 5.31 2.20
CA VAL A 114 -15.14 6.34 1.85
C VAL A 114 -14.58 7.27 0.78
N GLY A 115 -15.20 7.35 -0.39
CA GLY A 115 -14.93 8.35 -1.42
C GLY A 115 -15.74 9.64 -1.25
N SER A 116 -15.69 10.56 -2.23
CA SER A 116 -16.30 11.90 -2.19
C SER A 116 -17.77 11.93 -1.79
N ASN A 117 -18.56 10.97 -2.27
CA ASN A 117 -20.00 10.88 -2.03
C ASN A 117 -20.35 9.75 -1.06
N PHE A 118 -19.42 9.39 -0.17
CA PHE A 118 -19.53 8.22 0.70
C PHE A 118 -19.63 6.89 -0.08
N ASP A 119 -19.17 6.85 -1.32
CA ASP A 119 -19.05 5.62 -2.07
C ASP A 119 -17.93 4.75 -1.48
N SER A 120 -18.20 3.46 -1.25
CA SER A 120 -17.19 2.50 -0.78
C SER A 120 -16.72 1.56 -1.88
N VAL A 121 -17.56 1.30 -2.88
CA VAL A 121 -17.22 0.49 -4.05
C VAL A 121 -17.73 1.19 -5.30
N THR A 122 -16.85 1.32 -6.30
CA THR A 122 -17.26 1.76 -7.65
C THR A 122 -16.67 0.82 -8.70
N ILE A 123 -17.48 0.37 -9.62
CA ILE A 123 -17.05 -0.38 -10.79
C ILE A 123 -17.14 0.52 -12.01
N TYR A 124 -16.00 0.68 -12.69
CA TYR A 124 -15.94 1.35 -13.99
C TYR A 124 -15.74 0.32 -15.11
N LYS A 125 -16.53 0.43 -16.16
CA LYS A 125 -16.36 -0.32 -17.40
C LYS A 125 -16.23 0.66 -18.56
N LYS A 126 -15.10 0.61 -19.26
CA LYS A 126 -14.77 1.56 -20.36
C LYS A 126 -14.93 3.00 -19.92
N ASN A 127 -14.34 3.35 -18.76
CA ASN A 127 -14.39 4.67 -18.12
C ASN A 127 -15.79 5.17 -17.68
N GLN A 128 -16.80 4.32 -17.74
CA GLN A 128 -18.15 4.67 -17.27
C GLN A 128 -18.48 3.94 -15.97
N PRO A 129 -18.95 4.63 -14.94
CA PRO A 129 -19.40 3.98 -13.71
C PRO A 129 -20.61 3.08 -14.01
N LYS A 130 -20.54 1.82 -13.60
CA LYS A 130 -21.60 0.81 -13.77
C LYS A 130 -22.25 0.45 -12.45
N LEU A 131 -21.52 0.58 -11.35
CA LEU A 131 -22.00 0.29 -10.02
C LEU A 131 -21.36 1.27 -9.05
N LYS A 132 -22.15 1.81 -8.13
CA LYS A 132 -21.70 2.53 -6.94
C LYS A 132 -22.40 1.98 -5.71
N LEU A 133 -21.64 1.58 -4.69
CA LEU A 133 -22.17 1.15 -3.41
C LEU A 133 -21.78 2.18 -2.35
N ASN A 134 -22.80 2.73 -1.71
CA ASN A 134 -22.61 3.73 -0.66
C ASN A 134 -22.22 3.05 0.66
N ALA A 135 -21.22 3.59 1.35
CA ALA A 135 -20.70 3.05 2.61
C ALA A 135 -21.75 2.96 3.73
N TYR A 136 -22.71 3.87 3.77
CA TYR A 136 -23.78 3.84 4.78
C TYR A 136 -24.73 2.66 4.61
N GLN A 137 -24.92 2.21 3.37
CA GLN A 137 -25.85 1.11 3.06
C GLN A 137 -25.17 -0.24 3.03
N HIS A 138 -23.90 -0.29 2.66
CA HIS A 138 -23.21 -1.52 2.33
C HIS A 138 -21.99 -1.82 3.16
N SER A 139 -21.56 -0.90 4.07
CA SER A 139 -20.29 -0.97 4.80
C SER A 139 -19.06 -1.00 3.89
N CYS A 140 -17.88 -1.26 4.45
CA CYS A 140 -16.62 -1.36 3.74
C CYS A 140 -15.64 -2.22 4.52
N LEU A 141 -15.01 -3.20 3.86
CA LEU A 141 -14.07 -4.11 4.51
C LEU A 141 -12.93 -3.39 5.25
N GLY A 142 -12.34 -2.35 4.65
CA GLY A 142 -11.25 -1.60 5.28
C GLY A 142 -11.66 -0.99 6.63
N ARG A 143 -12.84 -0.35 6.69
CA ARG A 143 -13.39 0.21 7.93
C ARG A 143 -13.84 -0.84 8.92
N ASP A 144 -14.39 -1.95 8.45
CA ASP A 144 -14.77 -3.06 9.32
C ASP A 144 -13.55 -3.62 10.06
N LEU A 145 -12.43 -3.83 9.34
CA LEU A 145 -11.18 -4.31 9.92
C LEU A 145 -10.54 -3.29 10.88
N ASP A 146 -10.55 -2.00 10.50
CA ASP A 146 -10.01 -0.92 11.32
C ASP A 146 -10.78 -0.77 12.65
N LYS A 147 -12.12 -0.72 12.57
CA LYS A 147 -12.98 -0.61 13.76
C LYS A 147 -12.93 -1.82 14.66
N LEU A 148 -12.79 -3.02 14.09
CA LEU A 148 -12.62 -4.24 14.85
C LEU A 148 -11.38 -4.18 15.73
N TRP A 149 -10.24 -3.73 15.17
CA TRP A 149 -9.01 -3.54 15.93
C TRP A 149 -9.17 -2.54 17.06
N MET A 150 -9.71 -1.36 16.75
CA MET A 150 -9.90 -0.30 17.76
C MET A 150 -10.80 -0.72 18.91
N GLN A 151 -11.85 -1.49 18.67
CA GLN A 151 -12.80 -1.89 19.71
C GLN A 151 -12.36 -3.13 20.49
N TRP A 152 -11.73 -4.07 19.82
CA TRP A 152 -11.36 -5.36 20.40
C TRP A 152 -10.05 -5.32 21.17
N PHE A 153 -9.01 -4.76 20.57
CA PHE A 153 -7.66 -4.79 21.14
C PHE A 153 -7.37 -3.64 22.10
N THR A 154 -8.13 -2.54 22.04
CA THR A 154 -7.98 -1.42 22.98
C THR A 154 -8.76 -1.59 24.29
N THR A 155 -9.71 -2.53 24.35
CA THR A 155 -10.52 -2.80 25.56
C THR A 155 -9.92 -3.88 26.46
N LYS A 156 -9.04 -4.74 25.97
CA LYS A 156 -8.29 -5.70 26.78
C LYS A 156 -7.07 -5.03 27.41
N LYS A 157 -7.04 -4.96 28.72
CA LYS A 157 -5.90 -4.53 29.54
C LYS A 157 -4.81 -5.64 29.66
N ASP A 158 -4.49 -6.34 28.60
CA ASP A 158 -3.37 -7.28 28.63
C ASP A 158 -2.08 -6.51 28.30
N ASP A 159 -1.17 -6.49 29.27
CA ASP A 159 0.08 -5.71 29.29
C ASP A 159 1.06 -5.98 28.15
N ASP A 160 0.90 -7.05 27.38
CA ASP A 160 1.76 -7.42 26.25
C ASP A 160 1.30 -6.91 24.88
N LEU A 161 0.09 -6.38 24.75
CA LEU A 161 -0.43 -5.76 23.54
C LEU A 161 -0.46 -4.25 23.69
N TYR A 162 0.73 -3.64 23.80
CA TYR A 162 0.88 -2.19 23.86
C TYR A 162 0.46 -1.55 22.54
N VAL A 163 -0.84 -1.45 22.31
CA VAL A 163 -1.39 -0.48 21.36
C VAL A 163 -1.43 0.86 22.11
N LYS A 164 -0.33 1.61 22.11
CA LYS A 164 -0.39 3.03 22.42
C LYS A 164 -1.55 3.61 21.65
N ARG A 165 -2.47 4.30 22.34
CA ARG A 165 -3.46 5.17 21.68
C ARG A 165 -2.67 6.17 20.86
N TYR A 166 -2.64 5.96 19.57
CA TYR A 166 -2.04 6.90 18.66
C TYR A 166 -3.07 8.02 18.45
N ASP A 167 -2.73 9.21 18.88
CA ASP A 167 -3.63 10.36 18.82
C ASP A 167 -3.72 10.98 17.41
N THR A 168 -2.97 10.45 16.44
CA THR A 168 -2.95 10.95 15.06
C THR A 168 -3.69 10.03 14.10
N PHE A 169 -4.46 10.62 13.19
CA PHE A 169 -5.27 9.91 12.19
C PHE A 169 -4.42 8.95 11.32
N GLY A 170 -3.19 9.34 10.98
CA GLY A 170 -2.28 8.54 10.14
C GLY A 170 -1.80 7.23 10.78
N GLU A 171 -1.77 7.14 12.10
CA GLU A 171 -1.37 5.93 12.82
C GLU A 171 -2.50 4.90 12.84
N ASN A 172 -3.75 5.34 12.81
CA ASN A 172 -4.92 4.47 12.77
C ASN A 172 -5.04 3.68 11.45
N LEU A 173 -4.44 4.17 10.35
CA LEU A 173 -4.48 3.50 9.05
C LEU A 173 -3.74 2.14 9.02
N ASP A 174 -2.85 1.87 9.98
CA ASP A 174 -2.19 0.57 10.10
C ASP A 174 -3.10 -0.52 10.72
N PHE A 175 -4.18 -0.15 11.37
CA PHE A 175 -5.04 -1.09 12.10
C PHE A 175 -5.75 -2.10 11.21
N ALA A 176 -6.23 -1.68 10.05
CA ALA A 176 -6.81 -2.60 9.07
C ALA A 176 -5.81 -3.67 8.63
N GLY A 177 -4.53 -3.30 8.49
CA GLY A 177 -3.44 -4.23 8.17
C GLY A 177 -3.09 -5.18 9.32
N HIS A 178 -3.22 -4.74 10.58
CA HIS A 178 -3.07 -5.60 11.75
C HIS A 178 -4.18 -6.63 11.81
N THR A 179 -5.44 -6.19 11.71
CA THR A 179 -6.61 -7.07 11.73
C THR A 179 -6.58 -8.05 10.55
N MET A 180 -6.19 -7.60 9.36
CA MET A 180 -6.02 -8.48 8.19
C MET A 180 -5.08 -9.66 8.48
N ALA A 181 -4.01 -9.46 9.25
CA ALA A 181 -3.07 -10.52 9.58
C ALA A 181 -3.68 -11.62 10.47
N LEU A 182 -4.78 -11.35 11.18
CA LEU A 182 -5.49 -12.35 12.00
C LEU A 182 -6.27 -13.36 11.17
N HIS A 183 -6.50 -13.08 9.88
CA HIS A 183 -7.15 -14.03 8.96
C HIS A 183 -6.50 -15.41 8.96
N ALA A 184 -5.20 -15.49 9.08
CA ALA A 184 -4.47 -16.74 9.03
C ALA A 184 -4.66 -17.68 10.26
N PHE A 185 -5.29 -17.17 11.32
CA PHE A 185 -5.53 -17.90 12.57
C PHE A 185 -6.99 -18.33 12.74
N GLY A 186 -7.87 -17.97 11.80
CA GLY A 186 -9.28 -18.27 11.88
C GLY A 186 -9.80 -19.13 10.74
N GLU A 187 -11.04 -19.55 10.85
CA GLU A 187 -11.77 -20.33 9.85
C GLU A 187 -12.95 -19.57 9.26
N ASN A 188 -13.45 -20.05 8.13
CA ASN A 188 -14.52 -19.38 7.39
C ASN A 188 -15.91 -19.86 7.85
N TYR A 189 -16.60 -19.01 8.61
CA TYR A 189 -18.00 -19.15 8.99
C TYR A 189 -18.85 -17.99 8.43
N SER A 190 -18.60 -17.58 7.19
CA SER A 190 -19.29 -16.42 6.59
C SER A 190 -20.81 -16.56 6.51
N HIS A 191 -21.36 -17.78 6.61
CA HIS A 191 -22.80 -18.03 6.70
C HIS A 191 -23.42 -17.61 8.05
N LEU A 192 -22.59 -17.45 9.09
CA LEU A 192 -23.04 -16.99 10.42
C LEU A 192 -22.97 -15.46 10.58
N LEU A 193 -22.36 -14.76 9.62
CA LEU A 193 -22.24 -13.30 9.68
C LEU A 193 -23.59 -12.62 9.51
N ASP A 194 -23.89 -11.65 10.36
CA ASP A 194 -24.89 -10.65 10.06
C ASP A 194 -24.32 -9.69 9.00
N ILE A 195 -25.19 -9.17 8.12
CA ILE A 195 -24.73 -8.24 7.08
C ILE A 195 -24.26 -6.94 7.75
N PRO A 196 -22.97 -6.55 7.60
CA PRO A 196 -22.48 -5.30 8.14
C PRO A 196 -23.28 -4.11 7.60
N LYS A 197 -23.73 -3.24 8.48
CA LYS A 197 -24.48 -2.02 8.15
C LYS A 197 -23.93 -0.85 8.95
N TYR A 198 -24.12 0.35 8.42
CA TYR A 198 -23.88 1.56 9.20
C TYR A 198 -25.12 1.89 10.04
N LYS A 199 -24.89 2.16 11.31
CA LYS A 199 -25.91 2.69 12.21
C LYS A 199 -25.57 4.14 12.57
N LYS A 200 -26.60 4.92 12.81
CA LYS A 200 -26.48 6.30 13.25
C LYS A 200 -26.39 6.32 14.78
N TYR A 201 -25.32 6.89 15.30
CA TYR A 201 -25.08 7.05 16.72
C TYR A 201 -24.90 8.52 17.06
N GLU A 202 -25.33 8.92 18.24
CA GLU A 202 -25.03 10.22 18.80
C GLU A 202 -23.68 10.14 19.55
N ASN A 203 -22.72 10.98 19.18
CA ASN A 203 -21.43 11.02 19.86
C ASN A 203 -21.54 11.81 21.19
N LYS A 204 -20.47 11.78 22.01
CA LYS A 204 -20.43 12.49 23.33
C LYS A 204 -20.62 14.00 23.23
N LYS A 205 -20.64 14.59 22.03
CA LYS A 205 -20.89 16.02 21.77
C LYS A 205 -22.29 16.27 21.20
N GLY A 206 -23.22 15.31 21.24
CA GLY A 206 -24.57 15.41 20.70
C GLY A 206 -24.65 15.38 19.17
N LYS A 207 -23.54 15.12 18.47
CA LYS A 207 -23.51 15.06 17.01
C LYS A 207 -23.82 13.65 16.53
N LEU A 208 -24.77 13.53 15.60
CA LEU A 208 -25.09 12.25 14.95
C LEU A 208 -23.96 11.87 13.97
N VAL A 209 -23.40 10.70 14.18
CA VAL A 209 -22.33 10.11 13.34
C VAL A 209 -22.73 8.72 12.87
N TRP A 210 -22.33 8.38 11.66
CA TRP A 210 -22.52 7.06 11.10
C TRP A 210 -21.31 6.17 11.43
N GLN A 211 -21.57 4.99 11.99
CA GLN A 211 -20.52 4.00 12.26
C GLN A 211 -20.98 2.60 11.80
N PRO A 212 -20.04 1.76 11.33
CA PRO A 212 -20.35 0.38 11.02
C PRO A 212 -20.74 -0.35 12.32
N ASN A 213 -21.69 -1.26 12.23
CA ASN A 213 -22.10 -2.11 13.36
C ASN A 213 -21.21 -3.36 13.52
N THR A 214 -19.95 -3.26 13.13
CA THR A 214 -18.99 -4.37 13.09
C THR A 214 -18.84 -5.05 14.45
N PHE A 215 -18.81 -4.27 15.52
CA PHE A 215 -18.70 -4.84 16.88
C PHE A 215 -19.96 -5.58 17.31
N GLU A 216 -21.14 -5.05 17.02
CA GLU A 216 -22.41 -5.75 17.27
C GLU A 216 -22.48 -7.06 16.47
N ASN A 217 -22.03 -7.04 15.21
CA ASN A 217 -21.94 -8.24 14.40
C ASN A 217 -20.98 -9.28 14.99
N LEU A 218 -19.83 -8.83 15.55
CA LEU A 218 -18.91 -9.72 16.25
C LEU A 218 -19.56 -10.34 17.49
N LEU A 219 -20.27 -9.56 18.30
CA LEU A 219 -20.98 -10.08 19.49
C LEU A 219 -22.05 -11.11 19.10
N ASN A 220 -22.80 -10.86 18.03
CA ASN A 220 -23.78 -11.81 17.52
C ASN A 220 -23.12 -13.06 16.95
N PHE A 221 -22.01 -12.91 16.25
CA PHE A 221 -21.21 -14.02 15.74
C PHE A 221 -20.68 -14.90 16.88
N LYS A 222 -20.17 -14.30 17.97
CA LYS A 222 -19.76 -15.01 19.19
C LYS A 222 -20.87 -15.84 19.78
N LYS A 223 -22.09 -15.27 19.90
CA LYS A 223 -23.26 -16.00 20.42
C LYS A 223 -23.63 -17.21 19.56
N LYS A 224 -23.37 -17.17 18.25
CA LYS A 224 -23.60 -18.27 17.31
C LYS A 224 -22.50 -19.33 17.35
N MET A 225 -21.31 -18.98 17.89
CA MET A 225 -20.17 -19.88 18.08
C MET A 225 -19.94 -20.15 19.58
N ASP A 226 -21.03 -20.42 20.30
CA ASP A 226 -21.00 -20.71 21.74
C ASP A 226 -20.11 -21.95 22.02
N ASN A 227 -19.27 -21.87 23.05
CA ASN A 227 -18.29 -22.86 23.48
C ASN A 227 -16.93 -22.88 22.75
N GLU A 228 -16.66 -22.00 21.79
CA GLU A 228 -15.35 -21.88 21.15
C GLU A 228 -14.44 -20.88 21.88
N ASP A 229 -13.13 -21.05 21.73
CA ASP A 229 -12.13 -20.11 22.29
C ASP A 229 -12.30 -18.69 21.71
N GLU A 230 -12.24 -17.70 22.59
CA GLU A 230 -12.49 -16.30 22.22
C GLU A 230 -11.57 -15.77 21.15
N SER A 231 -10.29 -16.17 21.15
CA SER A 231 -9.31 -15.75 20.13
C SER A 231 -9.62 -16.42 18.79
N PHE A 232 -9.97 -17.71 18.82
CA PHE A 232 -10.38 -18.44 17.62
C PHE A 232 -11.64 -17.84 17.00
N VAL A 233 -12.67 -17.52 17.81
CA VAL A 233 -13.90 -16.87 17.35
C VAL A 233 -13.62 -15.51 16.69
N SER A 234 -12.75 -14.71 17.31
CA SER A 234 -12.41 -13.38 16.80
C SER A 234 -11.62 -13.45 15.48
N ASN A 235 -10.67 -14.37 15.38
CA ASN A 235 -9.90 -14.62 14.16
C ASN A 235 -10.82 -15.15 13.05
N SER A 236 -11.73 -16.09 13.39
CA SER A 236 -12.72 -16.64 12.46
C SER A 236 -13.71 -15.59 11.96
N PHE A 237 -14.05 -14.60 12.79
CA PHE A 237 -14.84 -13.47 12.34
C PHE A 237 -14.11 -12.64 11.26
N VAL A 238 -12.82 -12.35 11.46
CA VAL A 238 -11.99 -11.66 10.46
C VAL A 238 -11.91 -12.46 9.17
N THR A 239 -11.66 -13.77 9.27
CA THR A 239 -11.62 -14.68 8.11
C THR A 239 -12.95 -14.67 7.37
N SER A 240 -14.05 -14.78 8.09
CA SER A 240 -15.41 -14.77 7.54
C SER A 240 -15.76 -13.45 6.86
N LEU A 241 -15.29 -12.29 7.36
CA LEU A 241 -15.45 -11.00 6.70
C LEU A 241 -14.75 -10.96 5.33
N HIS A 242 -13.53 -11.52 5.22
CA HIS A 242 -12.84 -11.59 3.92
C HIS A 242 -13.63 -12.44 2.91
N TYR A 243 -14.13 -13.61 3.32
CA TYR A 243 -14.97 -14.47 2.45
C TYR A 243 -16.29 -13.83 2.08
N TYR A 244 -16.94 -13.11 3.00
CA TYR A 244 -18.16 -12.36 2.71
C TYR A 244 -17.92 -11.29 1.63
N TRP A 245 -16.88 -10.46 1.81
CA TRP A 245 -16.55 -9.42 0.85
C TRP A 245 -16.06 -9.98 -0.48
N TYR A 246 -15.27 -11.05 -0.47
CA TYR A 246 -14.89 -11.75 -1.69
C TYR A 246 -16.11 -12.21 -2.47
N LYS A 247 -17.06 -12.92 -1.85
CA LYS A 247 -18.29 -13.38 -2.53
C LYS A 247 -19.10 -12.21 -3.09
N LYS A 248 -19.24 -11.13 -2.32
CA LYS A 248 -19.97 -9.93 -2.73
C LYS A 248 -19.31 -9.27 -3.94
N LEU A 249 -18.01 -9.00 -3.90
CA LEU A 249 -17.28 -8.37 -5.00
C LEU A 249 -17.21 -9.27 -6.23
N LYS A 250 -17.00 -10.59 -6.08
CA LYS A 250 -17.07 -11.57 -7.15
C LYS A 250 -18.42 -11.55 -7.86
N GLY A 251 -19.52 -11.50 -7.11
CA GLY A 251 -20.87 -11.38 -7.68
C GLY A 251 -21.03 -10.12 -8.53
N HIS A 252 -20.57 -8.97 -8.02
CA HIS A 252 -20.60 -7.70 -8.78
C HIS A 252 -19.68 -7.73 -10.01
N LEU A 253 -18.50 -8.33 -9.91
CA LEU A 253 -17.58 -8.46 -11.04
C LEU A 253 -18.17 -9.36 -12.13
N ASN A 254 -18.76 -10.51 -11.78
CA ASN A 254 -19.41 -11.42 -12.74
C ASN A 254 -20.56 -10.76 -13.50
N ASN A 255 -21.31 -9.85 -12.85
CA ASN A 255 -22.41 -9.13 -13.48
C ASN A 255 -21.93 -8.04 -14.46
N ASN A 256 -20.67 -7.60 -14.37
CA ASN A 256 -20.16 -6.49 -15.17
C ASN A 256 -19.05 -6.90 -16.15
N PHE A 257 -18.32 -7.97 -15.89
CA PHE A 257 -17.14 -8.36 -16.65
C PHE A 257 -17.15 -9.85 -17.02
N SER A 258 -16.54 -10.16 -18.15
CA SER A 258 -16.15 -11.54 -18.44
C SER A 258 -14.88 -11.91 -17.64
N LYS A 259 -14.69 -13.21 -17.41
CA LYS A 259 -13.58 -13.75 -16.61
C LYS A 259 -12.19 -13.27 -17.10
N HIS A 260 -12.03 -13.03 -18.39
CA HIS A 260 -10.75 -12.70 -19.02
C HIS A 260 -10.59 -11.20 -19.32
N GLU A 261 -11.54 -10.35 -18.95
CA GLU A 261 -11.36 -8.91 -19.07
C GLU A 261 -10.27 -8.42 -18.12
N LYS A 262 -9.48 -7.43 -18.57
CA LYS A 262 -8.48 -6.76 -17.72
C LYS A 262 -9.20 -5.81 -16.77
N ILE A 263 -8.95 -5.97 -15.47
CA ILE A 263 -9.57 -5.18 -14.41
C ILE A 263 -8.47 -4.70 -13.48
N GLY A 264 -8.40 -3.39 -13.24
CA GLY A 264 -7.53 -2.83 -12.21
C GLY A 264 -8.24 -2.78 -10.86
N ILE A 265 -7.50 -2.95 -9.77
CA ILE A 265 -7.99 -2.66 -8.42
C ILE A 265 -7.27 -1.43 -7.88
N SER A 266 -8.05 -0.49 -7.31
CA SER A 266 -7.58 0.67 -6.54
C SER A 266 -8.55 0.98 -5.40
N GLY A 267 -8.23 2.00 -4.59
CA GLY A 267 -8.83 2.26 -3.29
C GLY A 267 -8.03 1.59 -2.17
N GLY A 268 -8.10 2.09 -0.95
CA GLY A 268 -7.30 1.63 0.19
C GLY A 268 -7.41 0.12 0.45
N VAL A 269 -8.57 -0.51 0.16
CA VAL A 269 -8.76 -1.97 0.26
C VAL A 269 -7.96 -2.74 -0.79
N GLY A 270 -7.50 -2.09 -1.87
CA GLY A 270 -6.57 -2.68 -2.85
C GLY A 270 -5.22 -3.12 -2.23
N HIS A 271 -4.90 -2.66 -1.01
CA HIS A 271 -3.77 -3.18 -0.23
C HIS A 271 -4.03 -4.53 0.45
N ASN A 272 -5.25 -5.05 0.40
CA ASN A 272 -5.61 -6.32 1.02
C ASN A 272 -5.18 -7.50 0.14
N ILE A 273 -4.05 -8.10 0.52
CA ILE A 273 -3.42 -9.20 -0.25
C ILE A 273 -4.29 -10.46 -0.29
N ILE A 274 -5.10 -10.71 0.73
CA ILE A 274 -5.98 -11.87 0.84
C ILE A 274 -7.09 -11.74 -0.20
N LEU A 275 -7.81 -10.62 -0.17
CA LEU A 275 -8.90 -10.35 -1.11
C LEU A 275 -8.40 -10.31 -2.56
N ASN A 276 -7.25 -9.66 -2.79
CA ASN A 276 -6.64 -9.61 -4.12
C ASN A 276 -6.32 -11.00 -4.66
N THR A 277 -5.76 -11.88 -3.81
CA THR A 277 -5.42 -13.26 -4.21
C THR A 277 -6.68 -14.06 -4.53
N MET A 278 -7.71 -14.01 -3.67
CA MET A 278 -8.98 -14.71 -3.90
C MET A 278 -9.67 -14.25 -5.18
N LEU A 279 -9.68 -12.93 -5.45
CA LEU A 279 -10.26 -12.39 -6.69
C LEU A 279 -9.43 -12.73 -7.92
N LYS A 280 -8.11 -12.81 -7.80
CA LYS A 280 -7.18 -13.16 -8.89
C LYS A 280 -7.40 -14.58 -9.41
N GLU A 281 -7.76 -15.50 -8.52
CA GLU A 281 -8.10 -16.89 -8.90
C GLU A 281 -9.30 -16.98 -9.85
N ASP A 282 -10.31 -16.14 -9.61
CA ASP A 282 -11.50 -16.09 -10.48
C ASP A 282 -11.34 -15.19 -11.71
N PHE A 283 -10.57 -14.10 -11.56
CA PHE A 283 -10.32 -13.09 -12.60
C PHE A 283 -8.82 -13.00 -12.89
N PRO A 284 -8.26 -13.90 -13.72
CA PRO A 284 -6.81 -13.99 -13.94
C PRO A 284 -6.13 -12.71 -14.42
N ASN A 285 -6.89 -11.80 -15.05
CA ASN A 285 -6.41 -10.52 -15.55
C ASN A 285 -6.70 -9.34 -14.60
N LEU A 286 -7.13 -9.62 -13.36
CA LEU A 286 -7.29 -8.63 -12.32
C LEU A 286 -5.91 -8.26 -11.73
N THR A 287 -5.63 -6.94 -11.61
CA THR A 287 -4.30 -6.44 -11.21
C THR A 287 -4.46 -5.23 -10.29
N PRO A 288 -3.95 -5.29 -9.05
CA PRO A 288 -3.87 -4.13 -8.17
C PRO A 288 -2.73 -3.20 -8.59
N SER A 289 -2.90 -1.90 -8.33
CA SER A 289 -1.86 -0.91 -8.52
C SER A 289 -0.91 -0.83 -7.32
N PRO A 290 0.38 -0.54 -7.49
CA PRO A 290 1.31 -0.34 -6.37
C PRO A 290 0.93 0.85 -5.46
N HIS A 291 0.20 1.82 -5.99
CA HIS A 291 -0.30 3.03 -5.34
C HIS A 291 -1.84 3.02 -5.30
N CYS A 292 -2.42 1.90 -4.87
CA CYS A 292 -3.87 1.74 -4.86
C CYS A 292 -4.58 2.52 -3.74
N GLY A 293 -3.89 3.02 -2.71
CA GLY A 293 -4.45 3.92 -1.72
C GLY A 293 -4.45 5.39 -2.17
N ASP A 294 -4.69 6.29 -1.23
CA ASP A 294 -4.78 7.75 -1.48
C ASP A 294 -3.48 8.35 -2.03
N GLU A 295 -2.36 7.65 -1.86
CA GLU A 295 -1.11 8.02 -2.50
C GLU A 295 -1.16 8.03 -4.03
N GLY A 296 -2.16 7.41 -4.65
CA GLY A 296 -2.36 7.44 -6.11
C GLY A 296 -3.22 8.58 -6.64
N LEU A 297 -3.87 9.34 -5.77
CA LEU A 297 -4.96 10.24 -6.14
C LEU A 297 -4.52 11.43 -7.01
N SER A 298 -3.43 12.11 -6.67
CA SER A 298 -2.93 13.23 -7.48
C SER A 298 -2.51 12.79 -8.88
N LEU A 299 -1.98 11.57 -9.00
CA LEU A 299 -1.66 10.97 -10.30
C LEU A 299 -2.93 10.76 -11.12
N GLY A 300 -3.96 10.18 -10.51
CA GLY A 300 -5.25 10.00 -11.17
C GLY A 300 -5.88 11.33 -11.60
N ALA A 301 -5.78 12.36 -10.78
CA ALA A 301 -6.29 13.69 -11.10
C ALA A 301 -5.59 14.33 -12.32
N VAL A 302 -4.26 14.21 -12.42
CA VAL A 302 -3.50 14.66 -13.60
C VAL A 302 -3.92 13.90 -14.85
N ILE A 303 -4.03 12.57 -14.74
CA ILE A 303 -4.38 11.73 -15.88
C ILE A 303 -5.82 12.01 -16.35
N PHE A 304 -6.74 12.27 -15.43
CA PHE A 304 -8.09 12.72 -15.77
C PHE A 304 -8.07 14.01 -16.62
N LEU A 305 -7.31 15.02 -16.20
CA LEU A 305 -7.20 16.28 -16.94
C LEU A 305 -6.57 16.14 -18.33
N LEU A 306 -5.57 15.27 -18.44
CA LEU A 306 -4.84 15.05 -19.70
C LEU A 306 -5.66 14.21 -20.71
N GLY A 307 -6.64 13.46 -20.25
CA GLY A 307 -7.57 12.69 -21.09
C GLY A 307 -6.91 11.72 -22.08
N GLY A 308 -7.58 11.45 -23.19
CA GLY A 308 -7.16 10.47 -24.20
C GLY A 308 -5.81 10.76 -24.89
N GLU A 309 -5.38 12.03 -24.97
CA GLU A 309 -4.07 12.41 -25.54
C GLU A 309 -2.91 11.88 -24.70
N PHE A 310 -3.02 11.94 -23.35
CA PHE A 310 -2.04 11.38 -22.45
C PHE A 310 -1.89 9.86 -22.67
N TYR A 311 -3.02 9.17 -22.81
CA TYR A 311 -3.05 7.73 -23.05
C TYR A 311 -2.29 7.29 -24.29
N LYS A 312 -2.38 8.08 -25.35
CA LYS A 312 -1.66 7.82 -26.60
C LYS A 312 -0.15 8.05 -26.45
N ARG A 313 0.24 9.11 -25.75
CA ARG A 313 1.67 9.51 -25.62
C ARG A 313 2.40 8.74 -24.53
N PHE A 314 1.77 8.50 -23.38
CA PHE A 314 2.39 7.85 -22.24
C PHE A 314 2.52 6.33 -22.44
N ARG A 315 1.53 5.66 -23.04
CA ARG A 315 1.59 4.22 -23.36
C ARG A 315 2.74 3.83 -24.27
N LEU A 316 3.19 4.75 -25.12
CA LEU A 316 4.25 4.44 -26.09
C LEU A 316 5.66 4.53 -25.48
N LYS A 317 5.84 5.17 -24.30
CA LYS A 317 7.17 5.48 -23.76
C LYS A 317 7.38 5.08 -22.29
N GLN A 318 6.34 4.98 -21.47
CA GLN A 318 6.46 4.72 -20.02
C GLN A 318 5.37 3.77 -19.55
N SER A 319 5.74 2.79 -18.74
CA SER A 319 4.78 1.98 -17.98
C SER A 319 4.59 2.56 -16.58
N MET A 320 3.55 2.15 -15.86
CA MET A 320 3.38 2.49 -14.43
C MET A 320 4.60 2.11 -13.58
N LYS A 321 5.40 1.15 -14.04
CA LYS A 321 6.69 0.77 -13.44
C LYS A 321 7.75 1.89 -13.54
N ASP A 322 7.56 2.87 -14.42
CA ASP A 322 8.51 3.96 -14.65
C ASP A 322 8.17 5.23 -13.87
N ILE A 323 6.98 5.31 -13.25
CA ILE A 323 6.64 6.42 -12.36
C ILE A 323 7.38 6.23 -11.05
N LYS A 324 8.22 7.20 -10.71
CA LYS A 324 9.06 7.18 -9.52
C LYS A 324 8.60 8.21 -8.50
N GLN A 325 8.81 7.90 -7.24
CA GLN A 325 8.73 8.87 -6.16
C GLN A 325 9.91 9.85 -6.29
N HIS A 326 9.64 11.13 -6.52
CA HIS A 326 10.67 12.17 -6.70
C HIS A 326 11.10 12.77 -5.35
N ASP A 327 11.61 11.92 -4.45
CA ASP A 327 12.23 12.30 -3.20
C ASP A 327 13.73 12.67 -3.39
N GLU A 328 14.63 11.69 -3.31
CA GLU A 328 16.04 11.84 -3.63
C GLU A 328 16.55 10.59 -4.37
N ASN A 329 17.34 10.79 -5.42
CA ASN A 329 17.95 9.68 -6.15
C ASN A 329 19.22 9.22 -5.41
N PHE A 330 19.22 7.96 -4.94
CA PHE A 330 20.38 7.39 -4.24
C PHE A 330 21.47 6.85 -5.18
N GLY A 331 21.21 6.79 -6.49
CA GLY A 331 22.06 6.09 -7.44
C GLY A 331 21.82 4.58 -7.40
N TYR A 332 22.65 3.82 -8.11
CA TYR A 332 22.51 2.36 -8.21
C TYR A 332 23.82 1.66 -7.89
N ALA A 333 23.72 0.55 -7.18
CA ALA A 333 24.87 -0.29 -6.83
C ALA A 333 25.51 -0.93 -8.08
N ASN A 334 26.83 -0.90 -8.14
CA ASN A 334 27.61 -1.62 -9.13
C ASN A 334 27.74 -3.12 -8.77
N GLN A 335 28.33 -3.92 -9.66
CA GLN A 335 28.45 -5.37 -9.46
C GLN A 335 29.33 -5.75 -8.26
N HIS A 336 30.34 -4.96 -7.93
CA HIS A 336 31.20 -5.20 -6.76
C HIS A 336 30.43 -5.01 -5.46
N THR A 337 29.70 -3.90 -5.35
CA THR A 337 28.81 -3.61 -4.20
C THR A 337 27.75 -4.71 -4.05
N ILE A 338 27.10 -5.11 -5.15
CA ILE A 338 26.07 -6.17 -5.13
C ILE A 338 26.63 -7.49 -4.56
N LYS A 339 27.81 -7.94 -5.00
CA LYS A 339 28.46 -9.15 -4.50
C LYS A 339 28.78 -9.05 -3.00
N ARG A 340 29.28 -7.89 -2.56
CA ARG A 340 29.61 -7.64 -1.17
C ARG A 340 28.35 -7.69 -0.28
N ILE A 341 27.25 -7.09 -0.74
CA ILE A 341 25.99 -7.11 -0.01
C ILE A 341 25.37 -8.51 0.03
N ALA A 342 25.45 -9.27 -1.07
CA ALA A 342 24.99 -10.66 -1.07
C ALA A 342 25.71 -11.50 0.00
N LYS A 343 27.01 -11.28 0.18
CA LYS A 343 27.80 -11.94 1.22
C LYS A 343 27.38 -11.53 2.63
N TYR A 344 27.16 -10.22 2.88
CA TYR A 344 26.66 -9.77 4.17
C TYR A 344 25.28 -10.36 4.52
N LEU A 345 24.39 -10.50 3.54
CA LEU A 345 23.09 -11.14 3.74
C LEU A 345 23.23 -12.63 4.07
N ASP A 346 24.17 -13.35 3.43
CA ASP A 346 24.49 -14.74 3.74
C ASP A 346 25.06 -14.88 5.17
N GLU A 347 25.92 -13.95 5.58
CA GLU A 347 26.46 -13.87 6.95
C GLU A 347 25.39 -13.48 8.01
N GLY A 348 24.13 -13.32 7.62
CA GLY A 348 23.04 -12.96 8.53
C GLY A 348 23.09 -11.51 9.01
N LYS A 349 23.59 -10.58 8.18
CA LYS A 349 23.58 -9.13 8.46
C LYS A 349 22.28 -8.50 8.00
N ILE A 350 21.78 -7.53 8.78
CA ILE A 350 20.61 -6.73 8.42
C ILE A 350 21.07 -5.59 7.53
N VAL A 351 20.57 -5.55 6.29
CA VAL A 351 20.96 -4.58 5.29
C VAL A 351 19.83 -3.57 5.01
N MET A 352 20.09 -2.30 5.23
CA MET A 352 19.29 -1.18 4.73
C MET A 352 19.70 -0.91 3.28
N TRP A 353 18.80 -1.18 2.31
CA TRP A 353 19.05 -1.14 0.88
C TRP A 353 18.33 0.03 0.21
N GLY A 354 19.06 1.07 -0.13
CA GLY A 354 18.58 2.29 -0.80
C GLY A 354 19.11 2.40 -2.22
N GLN A 355 18.22 2.41 -3.24
CA GLN A 355 18.59 2.45 -4.65
C GLN A 355 17.72 3.43 -5.42
N GLY A 356 18.31 4.12 -6.40
CA GLY A 356 17.60 4.99 -7.33
C GLY A 356 16.63 5.98 -6.64
N TRP A 357 15.55 6.30 -7.31
CA TRP A 357 14.39 6.99 -6.75
C TRP A 357 13.57 6.05 -5.85
N GLY A 358 12.80 6.59 -4.91
CA GLY A 358 11.90 5.79 -4.09
C GLY A 358 10.80 5.10 -4.89
N GLU A 359 10.24 4.05 -4.34
CA GLU A 359 9.07 3.36 -4.89
C GLU A 359 7.78 4.17 -4.73
N LEU A 360 6.89 4.04 -5.70
CA LEU A 360 5.53 4.54 -5.62
C LEU A 360 4.68 3.63 -4.72
N GLY A 361 3.91 4.23 -3.82
CA GLY A 361 3.06 3.50 -2.88
C GLY A 361 3.72 3.16 -1.54
N PRO A 362 3.02 2.45 -0.64
CA PRO A 362 3.43 2.23 0.73
C PRO A 362 4.30 0.97 0.93
N ARG A 363 4.52 0.18 -0.13
CA ARG A 363 5.30 -1.06 -0.04
C ARG A 363 6.75 -0.81 -0.45
N ALA A 364 7.70 -1.34 0.33
CA ALA A 364 9.10 -1.40 -0.08
C ALA A 364 9.26 -2.47 -1.16
N LEU A 365 9.79 -2.07 -2.31
CA LEU A 365 9.90 -2.90 -3.50
C LEU A 365 11.35 -3.05 -3.98
N GLY A 366 12.32 -2.83 -3.09
CA GLY A 366 13.75 -2.94 -3.39
C GLY A 366 14.41 -1.60 -3.73
N TYR A 367 13.74 -0.48 -3.46
CA TYR A 367 14.33 0.87 -3.59
C TYR A 367 14.61 1.50 -2.23
N ARG A 368 13.72 1.33 -1.24
CA ARG A 368 13.88 1.77 0.16
C ARG A 368 13.51 0.61 1.07
N SER A 369 14.35 -0.39 1.10
CA SER A 369 14.10 -1.69 1.73
C SER A 369 15.04 -1.97 2.89
N ILE A 370 14.58 -2.75 3.86
CA ILE A 370 15.41 -3.51 4.78
C ILE A 370 15.35 -4.96 4.31
N LEU A 371 16.52 -5.53 4.04
CA LEU A 371 16.69 -6.87 3.54
C LEU A 371 17.34 -7.74 4.61
N PHE A 372 16.92 -9.01 4.69
CA PHE A 372 17.48 -9.98 5.60
C PHE A 372 17.31 -11.40 5.04
N ASN A 373 18.22 -12.30 5.42
CA ASN A 373 18.13 -13.71 5.02
C ASN A 373 17.03 -14.43 5.85
N PRO A 374 15.98 -14.98 5.20
CA PRO A 374 14.87 -15.63 5.90
C PRO A 374 15.25 -16.93 6.59
N THR A 375 16.40 -17.54 6.25
CA THR A 375 16.86 -18.82 6.81
C THR A 375 17.69 -18.65 8.08
N VAL A 376 18.00 -17.43 8.48
CA VAL A 376 18.64 -17.15 9.78
C VAL A 376 17.70 -17.58 10.91
N PRO A 377 18.17 -18.36 11.88
CA PRO A 377 17.35 -18.72 13.04
C PRO A 377 16.77 -17.48 13.75
N ASN A 378 15.50 -17.53 14.09
CA ASN A 378 14.77 -16.44 14.75
C ASN A 378 14.80 -15.09 14.01
N ALA A 379 14.98 -15.08 12.68
CA ALA A 379 15.11 -13.85 11.87
C ALA A 379 13.94 -12.87 12.08
N LYS A 380 12.71 -13.36 12.28
CA LYS A 380 11.54 -12.51 12.57
C LYS A 380 11.70 -11.75 13.89
N GLN A 381 12.13 -12.44 14.95
CA GLN A 381 12.37 -11.83 16.25
C GLN A 381 13.51 -10.83 16.19
N ILE A 382 14.63 -11.21 15.57
CA ILE A 382 15.79 -10.32 15.37
C ILE A 382 15.38 -9.00 14.71
N LEU A 383 14.61 -9.04 13.62
CA LEU A 383 14.13 -7.83 12.95
C LEU A 383 13.14 -7.03 13.80
N ASN A 384 12.27 -7.70 14.57
CA ASN A 384 11.35 -7.03 15.46
C ASN A 384 12.09 -6.32 16.60
N ASP A 385 13.01 -7.00 17.26
CA ASP A 385 13.73 -6.47 18.42
C ASP A 385 14.68 -5.34 18.03
N LYS A 386 15.41 -5.51 16.93
CA LYS A 386 16.42 -4.56 16.48
C LYS A 386 15.86 -3.33 15.77
N ILE A 387 14.77 -3.48 14.99
CA ILE A 387 14.33 -2.41 14.10
C ILE A 387 12.82 -2.15 14.15
N LYS A 388 11.97 -3.18 13.97
CA LYS A 388 10.57 -2.96 13.57
C LYS A 388 9.58 -2.87 14.72
N LYS A 389 9.89 -3.41 15.91
CA LYS A 389 9.01 -3.43 17.10
C LYS A 389 7.57 -3.85 16.77
N ARG A 390 7.41 -4.83 15.85
CA ARG A 390 6.10 -5.29 15.37
C ARG A 390 5.45 -6.27 16.33
N ILE A 391 4.13 -6.31 16.32
CA ILE A 391 3.34 -7.34 16.99
C ILE A 391 3.75 -8.71 16.43
N TRP A 392 3.90 -9.71 17.31
CA TRP A 392 4.46 -11.03 17.03
C TRP A 392 3.79 -11.79 15.87
N PHE A 393 2.48 -11.65 15.68
CA PHE A 393 1.75 -12.37 14.62
C PHE A 393 1.88 -11.74 13.23
N ARG A 394 2.37 -10.50 13.09
CA ARG A 394 2.53 -9.88 11.77
C ARG A 394 3.68 -10.53 10.99
N PRO A 395 3.41 -11.10 9.79
CA PRO A 395 4.46 -11.69 8.97
C PRO A 395 5.30 -10.62 8.28
N TYR A 396 6.50 -11.01 7.82
CA TYR A 396 7.27 -10.26 6.85
C TYR A 396 6.93 -10.71 5.44
N GLY A 397 7.07 -9.79 4.46
CA GLY A 397 7.00 -10.13 3.05
C GLY A 397 8.34 -10.63 2.53
N ALA A 398 8.30 -11.40 1.46
CA ALA A 398 9.47 -11.89 0.76
C ALA A 398 9.60 -11.28 -0.64
N SER A 399 10.83 -11.06 -1.08
CA SER A 399 11.16 -10.79 -2.48
C SER A 399 11.98 -11.94 -3.05
N VAL A 400 11.70 -12.31 -4.30
CA VAL A 400 12.33 -13.41 -5.01
C VAL A 400 12.55 -13.04 -6.47
N ALA A 401 13.62 -13.52 -7.09
CA ALA A 401 13.86 -13.32 -8.52
C ALA A 401 12.74 -13.96 -9.35
N ILE A 402 12.27 -13.26 -10.39
CA ILE A 402 11.15 -13.69 -11.21
C ILE A 402 11.40 -15.05 -11.88
N ASP A 403 12.65 -15.37 -12.19
CA ASP A 403 13.02 -16.66 -12.81
C ASP A 403 12.84 -17.84 -11.86
N ASP A 404 12.82 -17.58 -10.56
CA ASP A 404 12.96 -18.60 -9.50
C ASP A 404 11.73 -18.75 -8.61
N PHE A 405 10.74 -17.84 -8.68
CA PHE A 405 9.67 -17.77 -7.66
C PHE A 405 8.84 -19.05 -7.54
N LYS A 406 8.68 -19.78 -8.66
CA LYS A 406 7.96 -21.06 -8.68
C LYS A 406 8.67 -22.17 -7.93
N ASP A 407 9.96 -22.06 -7.69
CA ASP A 407 10.72 -23.04 -6.90
C ASP A 407 10.32 -22.98 -5.41
N TYR A 408 9.90 -21.80 -4.93
CA TYR A 408 9.66 -21.51 -3.52
C TYR A 408 8.20 -21.31 -3.14
N PHE A 409 7.36 -20.90 -4.10
CA PHE A 409 5.97 -20.49 -3.85
C PHE A 409 5.00 -21.14 -4.84
N ASP A 410 3.82 -21.54 -4.33
CA ASP A 410 2.71 -21.98 -5.17
C ASP A 410 2.00 -20.75 -5.73
N LEU A 411 2.54 -20.22 -6.82
CA LEU A 411 2.03 -19.07 -7.52
C LEU A 411 2.27 -19.27 -9.02
N ASN A 412 1.27 -19.00 -9.86
CA ASN A 412 1.33 -19.16 -11.31
C ASN A 412 1.28 -17.84 -12.09
N TYR A 413 1.39 -16.71 -11.36
CA TYR A 413 1.42 -15.35 -11.92
C TYR A 413 2.44 -14.48 -11.18
N GLU A 414 2.83 -13.37 -11.80
CA GLU A 414 3.75 -12.41 -11.21
C GLU A 414 3.10 -11.58 -10.10
N SER A 415 3.86 -11.24 -9.06
CA SER A 415 3.47 -10.37 -7.95
C SER A 415 4.47 -9.22 -7.77
N PRO A 416 4.58 -8.28 -8.72
CA PRO A 416 5.64 -7.27 -8.68
C PRO A 416 5.50 -6.25 -7.55
N TRP A 417 4.29 -6.10 -6.96
CA TRP A 417 3.94 -5.02 -6.03
C TRP A 417 3.72 -5.46 -4.59
N MET A 418 4.01 -6.71 -4.20
CA MET A 418 3.67 -7.24 -2.87
C MET A 418 2.18 -7.15 -2.52
N LEU A 419 1.29 -7.30 -3.50
CA LEU A 419 -0.16 -7.16 -3.33
C LEU A 419 -0.92 -8.49 -3.49
N TYR A 420 -0.18 -9.60 -3.50
CA TYR A 420 -0.71 -10.96 -3.45
C TYR A 420 0.02 -11.76 -2.39
N GLN A 421 -0.61 -12.83 -1.94
CA GLN A 421 -0.01 -13.88 -1.13
C GLN A 421 0.10 -15.18 -1.91
N ALA A 422 1.02 -16.04 -1.50
CA ALA A 422 1.21 -17.37 -2.07
C ALA A 422 1.58 -18.36 -0.97
N ARG A 423 1.20 -19.63 -1.12
CA ARG A 423 1.63 -20.71 -0.23
C ARG A 423 3.13 -20.92 -0.39
N VAL A 424 3.82 -21.07 0.75
CA VAL A 424 5.26 -21.36 0.80
C VAL A 424 5.46 -22.87 0.67
N LYS A 425 6.27 -23.33 -0.29
CA LYS A 425 6.48 -24.76 -0.54
C LYS A 425 7.28 -25.46 0.56
N ASP A 426 8.28 -24.78 1.10
CA ASP A 426 9.10 -25.28 2.21
C ASP A 426 8.94 -24.34 3.41
N ALA A 427 7.81 -24.46 4.12
CA ALA A 427 7.50 -23.68 5.30
C ALA A 427 8.47 -23.94 6.46
N TRP A 428 9.14 -25.09 6.51
CA TRP A 428 10.16 -25.38 7.51
C TRP A 428 11.40 -24.52 7.31
N LYS A 429 11.94 -24.48 6.10
CA LYS A 429 13.10 -23.66 5.74
C LYS A 429 12.82 -22.17 5.82
N TYR A 430 11.62 -21.74 5.42
CA TYR A 430 11.22 -20.35 5.32
C TYR A 430 10.18 -19.91 6.37
N GLY A 431 10.21 -20.52 7.56
CA GLY A 431 9.26 -20.22 8.64
C GLY A 431 9.16 -18.75 9.04
N THR A 432 10.25 -18.00 8.91
CA THR A 432 10.29 -16.55 9.21
C THR A 432 9.35 -15.72 8.34
N ILE A 433 9.14 -16.10 7.09
CA ILE A 433 8.25 -15.41 6.15
C ILE A 433 6.89 -16.12 6.01
N THR A 434 6.75 -17.31 6.56
CA THR A 434 5.52 -18.10 6.47
C THR A 434 4.55 -17.70 7.57
N HIS A 435 3.35 -17.35 7.20
CA HIS A 435 2.26 -17.04 8.12
C HIS A 435 1.60 -18.33 8.64
N ALA A 436 0.69 -18.21 9.64
CA ALA A 436 0.06 -19.38 10.28
C ALA A 436 -0.74 -20.26 9.30
N ASP A 437 -1.29 -19.69 8.23
CA ASP A 437 -2.01 -20.39 7.17
C ASP A 437 -1.11 -20.98 6.07
N GLY A 438 0.21 -20.92 6.25
CA GLY A 438 1.20 -21.41 5.28
C GLY A 438 1.47 -20.47 4.12
N THR A 439 0.93 -19.24 4.16
CA THR A 439 1.11 -18.24 3.07
C THR A 439 2.21 -17.23 3.40
N CYS A 440 2.67 -16.52 2.36
CA CYS A 440 3.58 -15.39 2.44
C CYS A 440 3.13 -14.28 1.49
N ARG A 441 3.29 -13.02 1.91
CA ARG A 441 3.19 -11.88 1.00
C ARG A 441 4.45 -11.80 0.15
N ILE A 442 4.30 -11.90 -1.18
CA ILE A 442 5.40 -12.09 -2.10
C ILE A 442 5.58 -10.92 -3.07
N GLN A 443 6.84 -10.61 -3.39
CA GLN A 443 7.25 -9.80 -4.53
C GLN A 443 8.09 -10.64 -5.50
N THR A 444 7.68 -10.70 -6.78
CA THR A 444 8.54 -11.16 -7.88
C THR A 444 9.32 -9.97 -8.44
N VAL A 445 10.65 -10.09 -8.53
CA VAL A 445 11.55 -9.02 -8.95
C VAL A 445 12.13 -9.36 -10.32
N ASP A 446 11.94 -8.45 -11.27
CA ASP A 446 12.46 -8.53 -12.66
C ASP A 446 13.60 -7.53 -12.91
N ASP A 447 14.12 -7.50 -14.12
CA ASP A 447 15.19 -6.62 -14.57
C ASP A 447 14.83 -5.13 -14.63
N LYS A 448 13.56 -4.77 -14.41
CA LYS A 448 13.10 -3.38 -14.24
C LYS A 448 13.52 -2.76 -12.90
N ASN A 449 13.89 -3.60 -11.93
CA ASN A 449 14.68 -3.21 -10.77
C ASN A 449 16.06 -3.89 -10.82
N PRO A 450 16.98 -3.41 -11.69
CA PRO A 450 18.16 -4.16 -12.07
C PRO A 450 19.12 -4.42 -10.91
N SER A 451 19.30 -3.48 -9.98
CA SER A 451 20.20 -3.66 -8.84
C SER A 451 19.65 -4.71 -7.87
N PHE A 452 18.35 -4.68 -7.59
CA PHE A 452 17.75 -5.64 -6.67
C PHE A 452 17.64 -7.03 -7.32
N PHE A 453 17.27 -7.11 -8.58
CA PHE A 453 17.27 -8.38 -9.31
C PHE A 453 18.65 -9.04 -9.33
N LYS A 454 19.70 -8.27 -9.64
CA LYS A 454 21.09 -8.76 -9.59
C LYS A 454 21.49 -9.20 -8.18
N LEU A 455 21.08 -8.47 -7.14
CA LEU A 455 21.36 -8.86 -5.77
C LEU A 455 20.73 -10.22 -5.41
N LEU A 456 19.48 -10.45 -5.77
CA LEU A 456 18.80 -11.74 -5.57
C LEU A 456 19.51 -12.88 -6.30
N LYS A 457 19.95 -12.63 -7.54
CA LYS A 457 20.72 -13.64 -8.34
C LYS A 457 22.11 -13.92 -7.72
N GLU A 458 22.82 -12.91 -7.23
CA GLU A 458 24.12 -13.11 -6.55
C GLU A 458 23.92 -13.83 -5.20
N PHE A 459 22.88 -13.50 -4.44
CA PHE A 459 22.54 -14.18 -3.20
C PHE A 459 22.22 -15.67 -3.46
N ARG A 460 21.49 -16.00 -4.55
CA ARG A 460 21.26 -17.40 -4.97
C ARG A 460 22.54 -18.17 -5.25
N LYS A 461 23.55 -17.52 -5.86
CA LYS A 461 24.83 -18.20 -6.15
C LYS A 461 25.56 -18.65 -4.88
N ILE A 462 25.37 -17.91 -3.78
CA ILE A 462 26.03 -18.22 -2.49
C ILE A 462 25.21 -19.23 -1.70
N THR A 463 23.88 -19.03 -1.60
CA THR A 463 23.00 -19.72 -0.66
C THR A 463 22.16 -20.85 -1.29
N GLY A 464 22.08 -20.89 -2.62
CA GLY A 464 21.13 -21.73 -3.36
C GLY A 464 19.70 -21.17 -3.40
N SER A 465 19.44 -19.99 -2.81
CA SER A 465 18.11 -19.38 -2.72
C SER A 465 18.12 -17.91 -3.15
N SER A 466 17.15 -17.48 -3.95
CA SER A 466 16.94 -16.07 -4.28
C SER A 466 15.89 -15.38 -3.41
N VAL A 467 15.52 -15.96 -2.27
CA VAL A 467 14.48 -15.42 -1.38
C VAL A 467 15.12 -14.55 -0.30
N LEU A 468 14.67 -13.31 -0.18
CA LEU A 468 15.03 -12.40 0.92
C LEU A 468 13.76 -11.87 1.62
N ILE A 469 13.83 -11.68 2.94
CA ILE A 469 12.89 -10.81 3.64
C ILE A 469 13.03 -9.41 3.06
N ASN A 470 11.90 -8.79 2.72
CA ASN A 470 11.85 -7.39 2.30
C ASN A 470 10.80 -6.64 3.11
N THR A 471 11.26 -5.64 3.86
CA THR A 471 10.40 -4.73 4.60
C THR A 471 10.82 -3.28 4.40
N SER A 472 9.93 -2.34 4.68
CA SER A 472 10.15 -0.91 4.43
C SER A 472 11.29 -0.32 5.27
N MET A 473 12.09 0.56 4.65
CA MET A 473 13.15 1.32 5.32
C MET A 473 12.53 2.48 6.11
N ASN A 474 12.00 2.15 7.29
CA ASN A 474 11.44 3.10 8.26
C ASN A 474 11.47 2.51 9.67
N LEU A 475 11.54 3.36 10.67
CA LEU A 475 11.27 3.02 12.06
C LEU A 475 9.76 2.95 12.32
N PRO A 476 9.30 2.33 13.43
CA PRO A 476 7.89 2.32 13.82
C PRO A 476 7.29 3.73 13.86
N GLY A 477 6.09 3.91 13.29
CA GLY A 477 5.39 5.20 13.25
C GLY A 477 6.00 6.25 12.31
N LYS A 478 7.08 5.94 11.59
CA LYS A 478 7.71 6.85 10.62
C LYS A 478 7.41 6.43 9.18
N PRO A 479 7.40 7.39 8.22
CA PRO A 479 7.30 7.06 6.80
C PRO A 479 8.56 6.34 6.30
N ILE A 480 8.47 5.74 5.12
CA ILE A 480 9.64 5.24 4.41
C ILE A 480 10.58 6.42 4.13
N VAL A 481 11.87 6.25 4.34
CA VAL A 481 12.86 7.32 4.11
C VAL A 481 12.85 7.80 2.65
N GLY A 482 12.86 9.12 2.46
CA GLY A 482 12.92 9.75 1.15
C GLY A 482 14.31 10.24 0.77
N THR A 483 15.14 10.60 1.76
CA THR A 483 16.45 11.23 1.54
C THR A 483 17.59 10.42 2.15
N LYS A 484 18.81 10.59 1.60
CA LYS A 484 20.05 9.99 2.18
C LYS A 484 20.27 10.42 3.62
N LYS A 485 19.95 11.68 3.94
CA LYS A 485 20.03 12.20 5.31
C LYS A 485 19.10 11.42 6.24
N GLN A 486 17.85 11.20 5.85
CA GLN A 486 16.89 10.41 6.64
C GLN A 486 17.35 8.95 6.78
N ALA A 487 17.88 8.35 5.70
CA ALA A 487 18.40 6.99 5.73
C ALA A 487 19.57 6.85 6.71
N LYS A 488 20.49 7.81 6.70
CA LYS A 488 21.64 7.84 7.64
C LYS A 488 21.20 8.01 9.10
N ILE A 489 20.29 8.96 9.37
CA ILE A 489 19.71 9.14 10.70
C ILE A 489 19.03 7.85 11.18
N MET A 490 18.27 7.18 10.32
CA MET A 490 17.64 5.91 10.65
C MET A 490 18.68 4.82 10.93
N PHE A 491 19.73 4.73 10.13
CA PHE A 491 20.81 3.77 10.31
C PHE A 491 21.49 3.98 11.66
N ASP A 492 21.88 5.21 11.98
CA ASP A 492 22.56 5.56 13.24
C ASP A 492 21.70 5.24 14.47
N ASN A 493 20.37 5.39 14.36
CA ASN A 493 19.39 5.13 15.44
C ASN A 493 18.74 3.73 15.41
N SER A 494 19.27 2.78 14.64
CA SER A 494 18.82 1.40 14.58
C SER A 494 19.97 0.43 14.77
N GLU A 495 19.67 -0.85 14.96
CA GLU A 495 20.67 -1.92 15.02
C GLU A 495 20.87 -2.63 13.67
N ALA A 496 20.63 -1.93 12.55
CA ALA A 496 21.01 -2.44 11.23
C ALA A 496 22.54 -2.48 11.11
N ASP A 497 23.06 -3.49 10.48
CA ASP A 497 24.51 -3.73 10.33
C ASP A 497 25.11 -2.94 9.18
N VAL A 498 24.37 -2.79 8.09
CA VAL A 498 24.81 -2.21 6.83
C VAL A 498 23.77 -1.26 6.27
N LEU A 499 24.19 -0.08 5.80
CA LEU A 499 23.40 0.84 4.97
C LEU A 499 24.06 0.98 3.61
N VAL A 500 23.27 0.78 2.56
CA VAL A 500 23.67 0.97 1.16
C VAL A 500 22.83 2.07 0.54
N MET A 501 23.47 3.08 -0.02
CA MET A 501 22.83 4.19 -0.75
C MET A 501 23.43 4.31 -2.14
N GLY A 502 22.77 3.70 -3.14
CA GLY A 502 23.39 3.49 -4.45
C GLY A 502 24.59 2.57 -4.33
N ASP A 503 25.79 3.11 -4.55
CA ASP A 503 27.07 2.38 -4.46
C ASP A 503 27.83 2.64 -3.14
N GLU A 504 27.37 3.60 -2.35
CA GLU A 504 27.94 3.96 -1.07
C GLU A 504 27.52 2.97 0.02
N ILE A 505 28.50 2.41 0.76
CA ILE A 505 28.28 1.44 1.84
C ILE A 505 28.75 2.03 3.17
N HIS A 506 27.87 2.03 4.17
CA HIS A 506 28.18 2.30 5.56
C HIS A 506 27.99 1.03 6.40
N THR A 507 28.89 0.74 7.33
CA THR A 507 28.83 -0.44 8.19
C THR A 507 29.07 -0.08 9.64
N LYS A 508 28.43 -0.85 10.53
CA LYS A 508 28.71 -0.90 11.97
C LYS A 508 29.50 -2.16 12.34
N LEU A 509 29.96 -2.91 11.35
CA LEU A 509 30.76 -4.11 11.54
C LEU A 509 32.18 -3.66 11.94
N LEU A 510 32.65 -4.16 13.07
CA LEU A 510 34.03 -4.02 13.55
C LEU A 510 34.96 -4.95 12.75
#